data_056c6f1bc1750c83a6e9b9e74c632d88
#
_entry.id   056c6f1bc1750c83a6e9b9e74c632d88
#
_cell.length_a   1.000
_cell.length_b   1.000
_cell.length_c   1.000
_cell.angle_alpha   90.00
_cell.angle_beta   90.00
_cell.angle_gamma   90.00
#
_symmetry.space_group_name_H-M   'P 1'
#
loop_
_entity.id
_entity.type
_entity.pdbx_description
1 polymer ?
#
loop_
_entity_poly.entity_id
_entity_poly.type
_entity_poly.pdbx_seq_one_letter_code
_entity_poly.pdbx_strand_id
1 'polypeptide(L)'
;MPQKHIPIELVLSLFKKFGATEAARQLGVNERNIYDRVAKARKSASILPPTKQGKGVEHSQRQELRVDNGCVVVGSDFHIWPGHESTCLRAFKFLCKELKPKAVILNGDVLDFPKISRHAPIMWEDSPDPQDEIEAAQDHLHAIEMAVGKAAKIWTLGNHDARMESRIADVAPQFKRVKGVHLKDHFPAWVPSWSAWINNDVVVKHRFKSGIHAPHNNTMWAGKTMVTGHLHSQKVMPITDYNGTRYGIDTGCVADPYHKAFIDYTEDSPVNWISGFAVLKFKDGRLMLPELVKKWDDNSVEFRGEIIKV
;
A
#
# COMPACT_ATOMS: atom_id res chain seq x y z
N MET A 1 -20.42 29.80 48.39
CA MET A 1 -20.85 28.40 48.59
C MET A 1 -19.90 27.51 47.78
N PRO A 2 -19.37 26.43 48.35
CA PRO A 2 -18.49 25.55 47.59
C PRO A 2 -19.29 24.88 46.46
N GLN A 3 -18.73 24.88 45.24
CA GLN A 3 -19.34 24.21 44.08
C GLN A 3 -19.49 22.71 44.39
N LYS A 4 -20.70 22.19 44.38
CA LYS A 4 -20.97 20.76 44.49
C LYS A 4 -20.21 20.01 43.39
N HIS A 5 -19.39 19.05 43.80
CA HIS A 5 -18.67 18.19 42.87
C HIS A 5 -19.68 17.25 42.20
N ILE A 6 -20.04 17.57 40.96
CA ILE A 6 -20.98 16.75 40.17
C ILE A 6 -20.14 15.86 39.24
N PRO A 7 -20.23 14.51 39.34
CA PRO A 7 -19.50 13.59 38.48
C PRO A 7 -19.83 13.81 37.02
N ILE A 8 -18.80 13.74 36.14
CA ILE A 8 -18.97 14.04 34.72
C ILE A 8 -19.86 13.00 34.01
N GLU A 9 -19.84 11.76 34.46
CA GLU A 9 -20.66 10.66 33.93
C GLU A 9 -22.14 10.96 34.10
N LEU A 10 -22.53 11.53 35.26
CA LEU A 10 -23.91 11.94 35.54
C LEU A 10 -24.31 13.09 34.60
N VAL A 11 -23.45 14.07 34.41
CA VAL A 11 -23.69 15.19 33.46
C VAL A 11 -23.92 14.68 32.06
N LEU A 12 -23.04 13.77 31.56
CA LEU A 12 -23.14 13.20 30.23
C LEU A 12 -24.41 12.33 30.05
N SER A 13 -24.75 11.55 31.05
CA SER A 13 -25.96 10.71 31.05
C SER A 13 -27.24 11.56 30.96
N LEU A 14 -27.35 12.59 31.79
CA LEU A 14 -28.53 13.48 31.81
C LEU A 14 -28.59 14.34 30.52
N PHE A 15 -27.45 14.84 30.07
CA PHE A 15 -27.38 15.59 28.81
C PHE A 15 -27.83 14.74 27.63
N LYS A 16 -27.38 13.48 27.53
CA LYS A 16 -27.75 12.54 26.45
C LYS A 16 -29.24 12.20 26.49
N LYS A 17 -29.81 12.06 27.67
CA LYS A 17 -31.20 11.61 27.84
C LYS A 17 -32.21 12.76 27.71
N PHE A 18 -31.89 13.94 28.19
CA PHE A 18 -32.87 15.03 28.37
C PHE A 18 -32.44 16.37 27.72
N GLY A 19 -31.24 16.49 27.18
CA GLY A 19 -30.68 17.76 26.67
C GLY A 19 -30.12 18.66 27.78
N ALA A 20 -29.56 19.82 27.38
CA ALA A 20 -28.81 20.69 28.28
C ALA A 20 -29.71 21.37 29.32
N THR A 21 -30.85 21.89 28.90
CA THR A 21 -31.79 22.66 29.74
C THR A 21 -32.31 21.81 30.92
N GLU A 22 -32.79 20.62 30.64
CA GLU A 22 -33.33 19.73 31.66
C GLU A 22 -32.22 19.13 32.55
N ALA A 23 -31.05 18.80 31.98
CA ALA A 23 -29.91 18.37 32.77
C ALA A 23 -29.45 19.47 33.75
N ALA A 24 -29.42 20.73 33.29
CA ALA A 24 -29.11 21.89 34.14
C ALA A 24 -30.09 22.05 35.29
N ARG A 25 -31.41 21.91 35.02
CA ARG A 25 -32.47 21.98 36.04
C ARG A 25 -32.31 20.87 37.09
N GLN A 26 -32.08 19.63 36.69
CA GLN A 26 -31.93 18.50 37.62
C GLN A 26 -30.66 18.59 38.46
N LEU A 27 -29.58 19.14 37.91
CA LEU A 27 -28.30 19.27 38.61
C LEU A 27 -28.17 20.57 39.42
N GLY A 28 -29.11 21.51 39.28
CA GLY A 28 -29.08 22.80 39.96
C GLY A 28 -27.95 23.70 39.48
N VAL A 29 -27.60 23.63 38.21
CA VAL A 29 -26.55 24.45 37.56
C VAL A 29 -27.13 25.21 36.37
N ASN A 30 -26.40 26.19 35.84
CA ASN A 30 -26.84 26.85 34.62
C ASN A 30 -26.51 26.00 33.38
N GLU A 31 -27.25 26.20 32.31
CA GLU A 31 -27.15 25.46 31.08
C GLU A 31 -25.76 25.58 30.42
N ARG A 32 -25.15 26.76 30.50
CA ARG A 32 -23.78 26.99 30.00
C ARG A 32 -22.77 26.09 30.70
N ASN A 33 -22.93 25.85 31.99
CA ASN A 33 -22.08 24.96 32.75
C ASN A 33 -22.16 23.50 32.25
N ILE A 34 -23.34 23.06 31.81
CA ILE A 34 -23.55 21.75 31.19
C ILE A 34 -22.77 21.68 29.85
N TYR A 35 -22.93 22.67 28.96
CA TYR A 35 -22.21 22.70 27.68
C TYR A 35 -20.71 22.73 27.88
N ASP A 36 -20.17 23.55 28.78
CA ASP A 36 -18.73 23.64 29.06
C ASP A 36 -18.18 22.30 29.58
N ARG A 37 -18.90 21.61 30.46
CA ARG A 37 -18.50 20.31 30.98
C ARG A 37 -18.58 19.21 29.93
N VAL A 38 -19.60 19.18 29.07
CA VAL A 38 -19.75 18.25 27.96
C VAL A 38 -18.64 18.49 26.91
N ALA A 39 -18.36 19.77 26.60
CA ALA A 39 -17.28 20.09 25.65
C ALA A 39 -15.90 19.67 26.21
N LYS A 40 -15.65 19.92 27.51
CA LYS A 40 -14.42 19.49 28.17
C LYS A 40 -14.29 17.97 28.22
N ALA A 41 -15.37 17.26 28.50
CA ALA A 41 -15.38 15.79 28.49
C ALA A 41 -15.16 15.22 27.09
N ARG A 42 -15.77 15.82 26.04
CA ARG A 42 -15.52 15.43 24.64
C ARG A 42 -14.08 15.67 24.22
N LYS A 43 -13.49 16.78 24.65
CA LYS A 43 -12.08 17.09 24.40
C LYS A 43 -11.14 16.13 25.14
N SER A 44 -11.47 15.71 26.35
CA SER A 44 -10.73 14.69 27.11
C SER A 44 -10.93 13.30 26.54
N ALA A 45 -12.13 12.97 26.05
CA ALA A 45 -12.44 11.71 25.37
C ALA A 45 -11.74 11.57 24.02
N SER A 46 -11.39 12.70 23.36
CA SER A 46 -10.56 12.68 22.14
C SER A 46 -9.09 12.38 22.43
N ILE A 47 -8.66 12.42 23.69
CA ILE A 47 -7.31 12.10 24.16
C ILE A 47 -7.26 10.67 24.73
N LEU A 48 -8.40 10.05 25.02
CA LEU A 48 -8.45 8.65 25.43
C LEU A 48 -8.20 7.76 24.21
N PRO A 49 -7.42 6.66 24.36
CA PRO A 49 -7.31 5.67 23.31
C PRO A 49 -8.72 5.20 22.93
N PRO A 50 -9.01 5.00 21.65
CA PRO A 50 -10.35 4.66 21.19
C PRO A 50 -10.86 3.46 21.98
N THR A 51 -11.91 3.65 22.77
CA THR A 51 -12.66 2.54 23.33
C THR A 51 -13.05 1.62 22.18
N LYS A 52 -12.91 0.31 22.35
CA LYS A 52 -13.17 -0.77 21.40
C LYS A 52 -14.52 -0.61 20.67
N GLN A 53 -14.68 0.42 19.88
CA GLN A 53 -15.63 0.46 18.79
C GLN A 53 -15.08 -0.48 17.75
N GLY A 54 -15.90 -1.42 17.29
CA GLY A 54 -15.49 -2.51 16.41
C GLY A 54 -14.46 -2.02 15.41
N LYS A 55 -13.28 -2.63 15.46
CA LYS A 55 -12.12 -2.25 14.66
C LYS A 55 -12.58 -2.19 13.21
N GLY A 56 -12.48 -1.03 12.59
CA GLY A 56 -12.44 -0.96 11.14
C GLY A 56 -11.30 -1.85 10.67
N VAL A 57 -11.32 -2.20 9.40
CA VAL A 57 -10.24 -2.97 8.81
C VAL A 57 -8.96 -2.16 8.97
N GLU A 58 -8.10 -2.57 9.89
CA GLU A 58 -6.80 -1.97 10.12
C GLU A 58 -5.76 -2.85 9.44
N HIS A 59 -5.02 -2.26 8.51
CA HIS A 59 -3.91 -2.96 7.89
C HIS A 59 -2.72 -3.02 8.85
N SER A 60 -2.03 -4.16 8.86
CA SER A 60 -0.79 -4.30 9.61
C SER A 60 0.23 -3.26 9.13
N GLN A 61 0.94 -2.64 10.05
CA GLN A 61 2.01 -1.72 9.67
C GLN A 61 3.18 -2.47 9.02
N ARG A 62 3.42 -3.71 9.43
CA ARG A 62 4.58 -4.49 9.05
C ARG A 62 4.24 -5.98 8.97
N GLN A 63 4.67 -6.63 7.89
CA GLN A 63 4.71 -8.08 7.77
C GLN A 63 6.16 -8.55 7.88
N GLU A 64 6.40 -9.58 8.68
CA GLU A 64 7.73 -10.18 8.83
C GLU A 64 7.79 -11.51 8.11
N LEU A 65 8.86 -11.74 7.39
CA LEU A 65 9.11 -12.93 6.60
C LEU A 65 10.52 -13.44 6.87
N ARG A 66 10.65 -14.75 7.10
CA ARG A 66 11.94 -15.42 7.19
C ARG A 66 12.19 -16.26 5.93
N VAL A 67 13.31 -16.02 5.29
CA VAL A 67 13.78 -16.76 4.12
C VAL A 67 15.24 -17.12 4.31
N ASP A 68 15.50 -18.35 4.69
CA ASP A 68 16.89 -18.85 4.86
C ASP A 68 17.51 -19.16 3.51
N ASN A 69 16.79 -19.89 2.62
CA ASN A 69 17.25 -20.24 1.28
C ASN A 69 16.10 -20.18 0.29
N GLY A 70 16.35 -19.59 -0.89
CA GLY A 70 15.36 -19.44 -1.96
C GLY A 70 15.25 -17.99 -2.44
N CYS A 71 14.16 -17.67 -3.12
CA CYS A 71 13.95 -16.32 -3.63
C CYS A 71 12.61 -15.73 -3.20
N VAL A 72 12.54 -14.41 -3.27
CA VAL A 72 11.34 -13.58 -3.15
C VAL A 72 11.23 -12.77 -4.44
N VAL A 73 10.09 -12.82 -5.10
CA VAL A 73 9.82 -12.00 -6.28
C VAL A 73 9.07 -10.76 -5.84
N VAL A 74 9.54 -9.58 -6.23
CA VAL A 74 8.99 -8.29 -5.84
C VAL A 74 8.67 -7.48 -7.09
N GLY A 75 7.40 -7.27 -7.37
CA GLY A 75 6.92 -6.35 -8.41
C GLY A 75 6.25 -5.13 -7.78
N SER A 76 6.31 -4.01 -8.45
CA SER A 76 5.72 -2.75 -8.03
C SER A 76 5.03 -2.06 -9.19
N ASP A 77 4.09 -1.19 -8.90
CA ASP A 77 3.50 -0.31 -9.90
C ASP A 77 2.94 -1.12 -11.09
N PHE A 78 2.01 -2.01 -10.78
CA PHE A 78 1.36 -2.87 -11.76
C PHE A 78 0.37 -2.10 -12.61
N HIS A 79 -0.37 -1.17 -11.99
CA HIS A 79 -1.41 -0.35 -12.63
C HIS A 79 -2.24 -1.18 -13.59
N ILE A 80 -2.80 -2.28 -13.07
CA ILE A 80 -3.56 -3.25 -13.88
C ILE A 80 -4.74 -2.52 -14.52
N TRP A 81 -4.79 -2.62 -15.84
CA TRP A 81 -5.81 -1.97 -16.66
C TRP A 81 -6.67 -3.02 -17.36
N PRO A 82 -8.02 -2.90 -17.33
CA PRO A 82 -8.91 -3.83 -18.00
C PRO A 82 -8.57 -3.99 -19.49
N GLY A 83 -8.49 -5.25 -19.94
CA GLY A 83 -8.19 -5.57 -21.33
C GLY A 83 -6.74 -5.38 -21.78
N HIS A 84 -5.83 -5.01 -20.86
CA HIS A 84 -4.40 -4.86 -21.16
C HIS A 84 -3.54 -5.72 -20.22
N GLU A 85 -2.57 -6.40 -20.80
CA GLU A 85 -1.58 -7.17 -20.06
C GLU A 85 -0.17 -6.82 -20.51
N SER A 86 0.58 -6.14 -19.65
CA SER A 86 1.97 -5.75 -19.96
C SER A 86 2.89 -6.95 -20.12
N THR A 87 3.98 -6.77 -20.87
CA THR A 87 5.02 -7.81 -21.00
C THR A 87 5.59 -8.20 -19.64
N CYS A 88 5.83 -7.24 -18.77
CA CYS A 88 6.35 -7.54 -17.43
C CYS A 88 5.34 -8.24 -16.52
N LEU A 89 4.04 -8.04 -16.70
CA LEU A 89 3.03 -8.82 -15.98
C LEU A 89 3.01 -10.29 -16.43
N ARG A 90 3.12 -10.54 -17.74
CA ARG A 90 3.29 -11.92 -18.26
C ARG A 90 4.56 -12.55 -17.72
N ALA A 91 5.69 -11.83 -17.79
CA ALA A 91 6.97 -12.29 -17.25
C ALA A 91 6.92 -12.55 -15.74
N PHE A 92 6.24 -11.70 -14.99
CA PHE A 92 6.06 -11.86 -13.55
C PHE A 92 5.34 -13.17 -13.23
N LYS A 93 4.22 -13.46 -13.90
CA LYS A 93 3.49 -14.72 -13.77
C LYS A 93 4.35 -15.91 -14.16
N PHE A 94 5.03 -15.82 -15.31
CA PHE A 94 5.92 -16.88 -15.80
C PHE A 94 7.05 -17.18 -14.81
N LEU A 95 7.79 -16.15 -14.37
CA LEU A 95 8.91 -16.34 -13.45
C LEU A 95 8.46 -16.75 -12.04
N CYS A 96 7.30 -16.33 -11.58
CA CYS A 96 6.70 -16.85 -10.35
C CYS A 96 6.49 -18.37 -10.41
N LYS A 97 6.05 -18.89 -11.56
CA LYS A 97 5.90 -20.34 -11.77
C LYS A 97 7.24 -21.08 -11.82
N GLU A 98 8.21 -20.54 -12.58
CA GLU A 98 9.51 -21.18 -12.81
C GLU A 98 10.41 -21.14 -11.57
N LEU A 99 10.49 -19.99 -10.89
CA LEU A 99 11.39 -19.78 -9.75
C LEU A 99 10.86 -20.40 -8.45
N LYS A 100 9.58 -20.71 -8.34
CA LYS A 100 8.92 -21.24 -7.14
C LYS A 100 9.33 -20.48 -5.89
N PRO A 101 9.05 -19.18 -5.82
CA PRO A 101 9.53 -18.31 -4.75
C PRO A 101 8.97 -18.72 -3.38
N LYS A 102 9.66 -18.34 -2.30
CA LYS A 102 9.18 -18.47 -0.93
C LYS A 102 8.10 -17.44 -0.60
N ALA A 103 8.16 -16.30 -1.27
CA ALA A 103 7.15 -15.25 -1.19
C ALA A 103 7.07 -14.47 -2.51
N VAL A 104 5.88 -13.93 -2.74
CA VAL A 104 5.63 -12.89 -3.75
C VAL A 104 5.16 -11.64 -3.03
N ILE A 105 5.76 -10.50 -3.37
CA ILE A 105 5.40 -9.21 -2.82
C ILE A 105 4.93 -8.30 -3.94
N LEU A 106 3.66 -7.89 -3.88
CA LEU A 106 3.14 -6.79 -4.67
C LEU A 106 3.50 -5.50 -3.93
N ASN A 107 4.46 -4.77 -4.45
CA ASN A 107 5.00 -3.60 -3.76
C ASN A 107 4.27 -2.32 -4.14
N GLY A 108 2.95 -2.34 -4.02
CA GLY A 108 2.06 -1.20 -4.17
C GLY A 108 1.71 -0.82 -5.60
N ASP A 109 0.69 0.02 -5.69
CA ASP A 109 0.10 0.52 -6.91
C ASP A 109 -0.24 -0.61 -7.90
N VAL A 110 -0.95 -1.61 -7.38
CA VAL A 110 -1.48 -2.73 -8.18
C VAL A 110 -2.67 -2.27 -9.01
N LEU A 111 -3.54 -1.48 -8.40
CA LEU A 111 -4.67 -0.78 -9.01
C LEU A 111 -4.29 0.68 -9.27
N ASP A 112 -4.92 1.30 -10.25
CA ASP A 112 -4.69 2.73 -10.52
C ASP A 112 -5.81 3.62 -9.95
N PHE A 113 -7.07 3.23 -10.14
CA PHE A 113 -8.25 3.95 -9.67
C PHE A 113 -8.31 5.42 -10.16
N PRO A 114 -8.17 5.70 -11.44
CA PRO A 114 -8.16 7.07 -11.97
C PRO A 114 -9.47 7.80 -11.70
N LYS A 115 -10.64 7.16 -11.88
CA LYS A 115 -11.97 7.79 -11.68
C LYS A 115 -12.25 8.24 -10.25
N ILE A 116 -11.55 7.68 -9.26
CA ILE A 116 -11.68 8.09 -7.86
C ILE A 116 -10.47 8.88 -7.35
N SER A 117 -9.60 9.29 -8.26
CA SER A 117 -8.50 10.20 -7.97
C SER A 117 -9.02 11.55 -7.46
N ARG A 118 -8.21 12.24 -6.65
CA ARG A 118 -8.44 13.64 -6.26
C ARG A 118 -8.06 14.64 -7.35
N HIS A 119 -7.33 14.21 -8.37
CA HIS A 119 -6.96 15.04 -9.50
C HIS A 119 -8.14 15.09 -10.48
N ALA A 120 -8.40 16.26 -11.03
CA ALA A 120 -9.45 16.43 -12.02
C ALA A 120 -9.07 15.64 -13.28
N PRO A 121 -10.01 14.86 -13.86
CA PRO A 121 -9.75 14.16 -15.12
C PRO A 121 -9.68 15.17 -16.27
N ILE A 122 -8.94 14.82 -17.30
CA ILE A 122 -8.98 15.55 -18.57
C ILE A 122 -10.20 15.08 -19.35
N MET A 123 -10.89 15.99 -20.07
CA MET A 123 -12.17 15.71 -20.71
C MET A 123 -12.15 14.52 -21.70
N TRP A 124 -11.01 14.21 -22.30
CA TRP A 124 -10.83 13.09 -23.24
C TRP A 124 -10.26 11.82 -22.59
N GLU A 125 -10.02 11.81 -21.29
CA GLU A 125 -9.64 10.60 -20.58
C GLU A 125 -10.79 9.60 -20.57
N ASP A 126 -10.49 8.39 -21.05
CA ASP A 126 -11.39 7.24 -20.96
C ASP A 126 -10.83 6.26 -19.93
N SER A 127 -11.14 6.53 -18.68
CA SER A 127 -10.67 5.75 -17.55
C SER A 127 -11.65 4.63 -17.20
N PRO A 128 -11.18 3.44 -16.78
CA PRO A 128 -12.04 2.34 -16.37
C PRO A 128 -12.81 2.66 -15.08
N ASP A 129 -13.90 1.96 -14.87
CA ASP A 129 -14.60 1.98 -13.59
C ASP A 129 -13.80 1.19 -12.53
N PRO A 130 -13.85 1.59 -11.25
CA PRO A 130 -13.16 0.86 -10.19
C PRO A 130 -13.51 -0.63 -10.12
N GLN A 131 -14.73 -1.02 -10.46
CA GLN A 131 -15.16 -2.42 -10.52
C GLN A 131 -14.39 -3.19 -11.60
N ASP A 132 -14.26 -2.61 -12.79
CA ASP A 132 -13.57 -3.25 -13.92
C ASP A 132 -12.08 -3.45 -13.59
N GLU A 133 -11.45 -2.47 -12.92
CA GLU A 133 -10.06 -2.61 -12.46
C GLU A 133 -9.90 -3.71 -11.41
N ILE A 134 -10.83 -3.79 -10.44
CA ILE A 134 -10.82 -4.83 -9.42
C ILE A 134 -10.95 -6.21 -10.06
N GLU A 135 -11.89 -6.39 -11.00
CA GLU A 135 -12.11 -7.66 -11.70
C GLU A 135 -10.87 -8.06 -12.52
N ALA A 136 -10.30 -7.13 -13.29
CA ALA A 136 -9.07 -7.39 -14.03
C ALA A 136 -7.90 -7.76 -13.10
N ALA A 137 -7.76 -7.08 -11.96
CA ALA A 137 -6.74 -7.40 -10.98
C ALA A 137 -6.98 -8.76 -10.33
N GLN A 138 -8.22 -9.13 -10.04
CA GLN A 138 -8.56 -10.45 -9.50
C GLN A 138 -8.14 -11.57 -10.45
N ASP A 139 -8.39 -11.43 -11.74
CA ASP A 139 -8.00 -12.42 -12.75
C ASP A 139 -6.48 -12.60 -12.81
N HIS A 140 -5.74 -11.49 -12.87
CA HIS A 140 -4.27 -11.53 -12.91
C HIS A 140 -3.66 -12.06 -11.62
N LEU A 141 -4.15 -11.61 -10.46
CA LEU A 141 -3.64 -12.06 -9.17
C LEU A 141 -3.99 -13.53 -8.91
N HIS A 142 -5.18 -14.00 -9.33
CA HIS A 142 -5.53 -15.42 -9.24
C HIS A 142 -4.55 -16.29 -10.04
N ALA A 143 -4.15 -15.87 -11.24
CA ALA A 143 -3.14 -16.58 -12.03
C ALA A 143 -1.79 -16.66 -11.29
N ILE A 144 -1.37 -15.59 -10.62
CA ILE A 144 -0.16 -15.59 -9.78
C ILE A 144 -0.34 -16.53 -8.58
N GLU A 145 -1.47 -16.49 -7.90
CA GLU A 145 -1.77 -17.35 -6.75
C GLU A 145 -1.67 -18.83 -7.11
N MET A 146 -2.24 -19.22 -8.26
CA MET A 146 -2.14 -20.57 -8.78
C MET A 146 -0.70 -20.99 -9.12
N ALA A 147 0.09 -20.06 -9.67
CA ALA A 147 1.48 -20.31 -10.02
C ALA A 147 2.39 -20.52 -8.79
N VAL A 148 2.14 -19.78 -7.71
CA VAL A 148 3.03 -19.78 -6.52
C VAL A 148 2.54 -20.68 -5.38
N GLY A 149 1.31 -21.16 -5.43
CA GLY A 149 0.73 -22.09 -4.47
C GLY A 149 0.83 -21.61 -3.01
N LYS A 150 1.65 -22.31 -2.20
CA LYS A 150 1.81 -22.06 -0.75
C LYS A 150 2.78 -20.93 -0.40
N ALA A 151 3.40 -20.27 -1.38
CA ALA A 151 4.27 -19.13 -1.11
C ALA A 151 3.52 -18.02 -0.34
N ALA A 152 4.23 -17.28 0.50
CA ALA A 152 3.64 -16.13 1.16
C ALA A 152 3.26 -15.05 0.13
N LYS A 153 2.09 -14.47 0.28
CA LYS A 153 1.52 -13.45 -0.61
C LYS A 153 1.32 -12.18 0.19
N ILE A 154 2.15 -11.18 -0.05
CA ILE A 154 2.16 -9.92 0.68
C ILE A 154 1.88 -8.77 -0.29
N TRP A 155 1.09 -7.82 0.14
CA TRP A 155 0.82 -6.60 -0.60
C TRP A 155 1.21 -5.39 0.25
N THR A 156 2.34 -4.75 -0.07
CA THR A 156 2.70 -3.48 0.56
C THR A 156 1.96 -2.35 -0.15
N LEU A 157 1.10 -1.65 0.58
CA LEU A 157 0.15 -0.69 0.01
C LEU A 157 0.85 0.51 -0.63
N GLY A 158 0.46 0.81 -1.85
CA GLY A 158 0.81 2.03 -2.57
C GLY A 158 -0.18 3.18 -2.33
N ASN A 159 0.09 4.31 -2.95
CA ASN A 159 -0.81 5.46 -2.85
C ASN A 159 -2.07 5.30 -3.71
N HIS A 160 -1.99 4.57 -4.81
CA HIS A 160 -3.15 4.28 -5.64
C HIS A 160 -4.05 3.23 -5.00
N ASP A 161 -3.49 2.16 -4.42
CA ASP A 161 -4.24 1.14 -3.71
C ASP A 161 -5.12 1.71 -2.59
N ALA A 162 -4.64 2.77 -1.93
CA ALA A 162 -5.36 3.43 -0.85
C ALA A 162 -6.44 4.42 -1.32
N ARG A 163 -6.57 4.70 -2.64
CA ARG A 163 -7.50 5.72 -3.16
C ARG A 163 -8.94 5.41 -2.81
N MET A 164 -9.39 4.17 -3.01
CA MET A 164 -10.78 3.78 -2.76
C MET A 164 -11.17 3.99 -1.29
N GLU A 165 -10.40 3.44 -0.35
CA GLU A 165 -10.69 3.58 1.07
C GLU A 165 -10.55 5.03 1.55
N SER A 166 -9.58 5.77 1.04
CA SER A 166 -9.40 7.19 1.34
C SER A 166 -10.57 8.03 0.84
N ARG A 167 -11.05 7.76 -0.38
CA ARG A 167 -12.19 8.48 -0.96
C ARG A 167 -13.48 8.20 -0.20
N ILE A 168 -13.74 6.95 0.15
CA ILE A 168 -14.91 6.58 0.95
C ILE A 168 -14.83 7.22 2.34
N ALA A 169 -13.65 7.22 2.97
CA ALA A 169 -13.48 7.86 4.28
C ALA A 169 -13.72 9.37 4.25
N ASP A 170 -13.43 10.03 3.14
CA ASP A 170 -13.62 11.47 2.94
C ASP A 170 -15.11 11.82 2.71
N VAL A 171 -15.76 11.15 1.75
CA VAL A 171 -17.10 11.55 1.28
C VAL A 171 -18.25 10.78 1.92
N ALA A 172 -18.01 9.57 2.44
CA ALA A 172 -19.03 8.68 2.94
C ALA A 172 -18.52 7.80 4.11
N PRO A 173 -17.98 8.39 5.20
CA PRO A 173 -17.34 7.66 6.30
C PRO A 173 -18.28 6.67 7.00
N GLN A 174 -19.59 6.83 6.86
CA GLN A 174 -20.59 5.90 7.40
C GLN A 174 -20.49 4.50 6.77
N PHE A 175 -19.93 4.35 5.57
CA PHE A 175 -19.73 3.06 4.91
C PHE A 175 -18.49 2.28 5.38
N LYS A 176 -17.67 2.85 6.25
CA LYS A 176 -16.41 2.23 6.74
C LYS A 176 -16.53 0.77 7.20
N ARG A 177 -17.72 0.31 7.58
CA ARG A 177 -17.97 -1.06 8.06
C ARG A 177 -18.73 -1.93 7.07
N VAL A 178 -19.00 -1.41 5.89
CA VAL A 178 -19.69 -2.16 4.83
C VAL A 178 -18.67 -3.08 4.15
N LYS A 179 -19.02 -4.34 3.97
CA LYS A 179 -18.20 -5.30 3.24
C LYS A 179 -18.12 -4.89 1.76
N GLY A 180 -16.96 -5.04 1.16
CA GLY A 180 -16.69 -4.69 -0.23
C GLY A 180 -16.14 -3.27 -0.42
N VAL A 181 -16.01 -2.46 0.64
CA VAL A 181 -15.37 -1.14 0.56
C VAL A 181 -13.87 -1.18 0.90
N HIS A 182 -13.36 -2.33 1.30
CA HIS A 182 -11.96 -2.51 1.67
C HIS A 182 -11.24 -3.36 0.65
N LEU A 183 -10.04 -2.95 0.28
CA LEU A 183 -9.19 -3.65 -0.67
C LEU A 183 -9.06 -5.16 -0.34
N LYS A 184 -8.86 -5.51 0.91
CA LYS A 184 -8.73 -6.89 1.36
C LYS A 184 -10.00 -7.76 1.17
N ASP A 185 -11.17 -7.15 1.04
CA ASP A 185 -12.40 -7.89 0.80
C ASP A 185 -12.41 -8.49 -0.62
N HIS A 186 -11.72 -7.83 -1.55
CA HIS A 186 -11.59 -8.23 -2.94
C HIS A 186 -10.41 -9.18 -3.18
N PHE A 187 -9.37 -9.12 -2.33
CA PHE A 187 -8.11 -9.87 -2.49
C PHE A 187 -7.74 -10.65 -1.22
N PRO A 188 -8.56 -11.63 -0.79
CA PRO A 188 -8.41 -12.30 0.51
C PRO A 188 -7.14 -13.15 0.64
N ALA A 189 -6.53 -13.57 -0.47
CA ALA A 189 -5.29 -14.34 -0.48
C ALA A 189 -4.04 -13.48 -0.18
N TRP A 190 -4.16 -12.17 -0.29
CA TRP A 190 -3.06 -11.22 -0.11
C TRP A 190 -3.13 -10.52 1.24
N VAL A 191 -1.99 -10.41 1.90
CA VAL A 191 -1.91 -9.77 3.23
C VAL A 191 -1.44 -8.32 3.05
N PRO A 192 -2.35 -7.33 3.18
CA PRO A 192 -1.99 -5.93 3.04
C PRO A 192 -1.20 -5.42 4.25
N SER A 193 -0.18 -4.59 4.00
CA SER A 193 0.63 -3.93 5.03
C SER A 193 1.28 -2.66 4.47
N TRP A 194 1.89 -1.85 5.33
CA TRP A 194 2.67 -0.70 4.89
C TRP A 194 4.12 -1.06 4.52
N SER A 195 4.61 -2.19 5.00
CA SER A 195 5.94 -2.69 4.67
C SER A 195 6.05 -4.20 4.90
N ALA A 196 6.93 -4.86 4.15
CA ALA A 196 7.36 -6.22 4.40
C ALA A 196 8.84 -6.25 4.78
N TRP A 197 9.18 -7.07 5.77
CA TRP A 197 10.54 -7.18 6.28
C TRP A 197 11.02 -8.61 6.13
N ILE A 198 12.15 -8.79 5.44
CA ILE A 198 12.73 -10.09 5.20
C ILE A 198 13.99 -10.24 6.03
N ASN A 199 14.05 -11.25 6.88
CA ASN A 199 15.17 -11.56 7.77
C ASN A 199 15.65 -10.38 8.63
N ASN A 200 14.77 -9.40 8.87
CA ASN A 200 15.11 -8.14 9.56
C ASN A 200 16.19 -7.27 8.90
N ASP A 201 16.60 -7.58 7.68
CA ASP A 201 17.67 -6.89 6.95
C ASP A 201 17.21 -6.22 5.66
N VAL A 202 16.15 -6.72 5.05
CA VAL A 202 15.57 -6.18 3.82
C VAL A 202 14.18 -5.65 4.11
N VAL A 203 13.93 -4.40 3.76
CA VAL A 203 12.63 -3.74 3.89
C VAL A 203 12.07 -3.48 2.50
N VAL A 204 10.89 -4.02 2.23
CA VAL A 204 10.10 -3.75 1.02
C VAL A 204 9.00 -2.77 1.39
N LYS A 205 8.93 -1.66 0.71
CA LYS A 205 7.95 -0.61 0.94
C LYS A 205 7.72 0.16 -0.36
N HIS A 206 6.47 0.43 -0.71
CA HIS A 206 6.16 1.07 -1.99
C HIS A 206 6.91 2.41 -2.16
N ARG A 207 6.76 3.33 -1.24
CA ARG A 207 7.40 4.65 -1.30
C ARG A 207 8.08 5.03 0.01
N PHE A 208 9.16 5.81 -0.09
CA PHE A 208 9.84 6.40 1.07
C PHE A 208 10.33 7.80 0.73
N LYS A 209 11.56 7.96 0.20
CA LYS A 209 12.08 9.23 -0.34
C LYS A 209 11.91 9.22 -1.87
N SER A 210 11.76 10.38 -2.46
CA SER A 210 11.70 10.57 -3.91
C SER A 210 12.98 11.21 -4.46
N GLY A 211 13.04 11.35 -5.78
CA GLY A 211 14.15 11.94 -6.52
C GLY A 211 15.13 10.93 -7.09
N ILE A 212 16.04 11.41 -7.94
CA ILE A 212 16.96 10.58 -8.74
C ILE A 212 17.87 9.66 -7.90
N HIS A 213 18.18 10.07 -6.67
CA HIS A 213 19.00 9.31 -5.72
C HIS A 213 18.17 8.57 -4.65
N ALA A 214 16.87 8.39 -4.88
CA ALA A 214 15.97 7.77 -3.91
C ALA A 214 16.47 6.40 -3.38
N PRO A 215 16.91 5.43 -4.21
CA PRO A 215 17.40 4.15 -3.72
C PRO A 215 18.57 4.29 -2.74
N HIS A 216 19.53 5.16 -3.02
CA HIS A 216 20.63 5.47 -2.12
C HIS A 216 20.12 6.08 -0.81
N ASN A 217 19.34 7.16 -0.93
CA ASN A 217 18.86 7.91 0.23
C ASN A 217 17.97 7.06 1.14
N ASN A 218 17.10 6.23 0.54
CA ASN A 218 16.23 5.32 1.27
C ASN A 218 17.04 4.34 2.13
N THR A 219 18.06 3.73 1.54
CA THR A 219 18.94 2.77 2.20
C THR A 219 19.75 3.42 3.33
N MET A 220 20.30 4.60 3.08
CA MET A 220 21.04 5.34 4.10
C MET A 220 20.15 5.74 5.29
N TRP A 221 18.96 6.25 5.03
CA TRP A 221 18.02 6.64 6.08
C TRP A 221 17.46 5.46 6.88
N ALA A 222 17.20 4.35 6.20
CA ALA A 222 16.68 3.14 6.86
C ALA A 222 17.75 2.36 7.63
N GLY A 223 19.03 2.50 7.26
CA GLY A 223 20.09 1.64 7.77
C GLY A 223 19.95 0.17 7.37
N LYS A 224 19.14 -0.13 6.35
CA LYS A 224 18.76 -1.47 5.87
C LYS A 224 18.79 -1.49 4.34
N THR A 225 18.85 -2.68 3.74
CA THR A 225 18.51 -2.82 2.32
C THR A 225 17.06 -2.38 2.12
N MET A 226 16.85 -1.48 1.18
CA MET A 226 15.52 -0.94 0.86
C MET A 226 15.11 -1.30 -0.55
N VAL A 227 13.92 -1.88 -0.69
CA VAL A 227 13.26 -2.16 -1.98
C VAL A 227 12.05 -1.26 -2.09
N THR A 228 12.07 -0.39 -3.08
CA THR A 228 11.00 0.58 -3.34
C THR A 228 10.47 0.46 -4.77
N GLY A 229 9.32 1.02 -5.02
CA GLY A 229 8.71 1.29 -6.32
C GLY A 229 8.39 2.79 -6.44
N HIS A 230 7.20 3.11 -6.97
CA HIS A 230 6.63 4.46 -7.03
C HIS A 230 7.30 5.41 -8.04
N LEU A 231 8.61 5.31 -8.22
CA LEU A 231 9.35 6.18 -9.14
C LEU A 231 9.57 5.53 -10.51
N HIS A 232 9.18 4.26 -10.66
CA HIS A 232 9.29 3.46 -11.88
C HIS A 232 10.73 3.41 -12.46
N SER A 233 11.75 3.76 -11.66
CA SER A 233 13.12 4.03 -12.10
C SER A 233 14.04 2.88 -11.71
N GLN A 234 13.93 1.75 -12.42
CA GLN A 234 14.60 0.50 -12.10
C GLN A 234 16.11 0.63 -11.91
N LYS A 235 16.61 0.26 -10.74
CA LYS A 235 18.05 0.24 -10.44
C LYS A 235 18.38 -0.53 -9.16
N VAL A 236 19.64 -0.97 -9.06
CA VAL A 236 20.26 -1.48 -7.84
C VAL A 236 21.50 -0.66 -7.53
N MET A 237 21.59 -0.14 -6.30
CA MET A 237 22.72 0.65 -5.83
C MET A 237 23.33 -0.01 -4.59
N PRO A 238 24.52 -0.61 -4.67
CA PRO A 238 25.22 -1.10 -3.50
C PRO A 238 25.78 0.07 -2.69
N ILE A 239 25.69 -0.05 -1.37
CA ILE A 239 26.21 0.91 -0.40
C ILE A 239 26.96 0.13 0.66
N THR A 240 28.25 0.40 0.81
CA THR A 240 29.12 -0.27 1.76
C THR A 240 29.65 0.71 2.78
N ASP A 241 29.53 0.37 4.06
CA ASP A 241 30.11 1.08 5.19
C ASP A 241 30.62 0.09 6.26
N TYR A 242 30.96 0.57 7.43
CA TYR A 242 31.42 -0.29 8.54
C TYR A 242 30.39 -1.33 9.01
N ASN A 243 29.13 -1.21 8.65
CA ASN A 243 28.07 -2.18 8.95
C ASN A 243 27.87 -3.23 7.85
N GLY A 244 28.69 -3.19 6.80
CA GLY A 244 28.62 -4.09 5.65
C GLY A 244 27.90 -3.49 4.44
N THR A 245 27.60 -4.35 3.46
CA THR A 245 26.95 -3.93 2.22
C THR A 245 25.44 -4.07 2.30
N ARG A 246 24.75 -3.01 1.91
CA ARG A 246 23.30 -2.94 1.76
C ARG A 246 22.96 -2.48 0.35
N TYR A 247 21.72 -2.69 -0.07
CA TYR A 247 21.29 -2.34 -1.42
C TYR A 247 20.10 -1.38 -1.39
N GLY A 248 20.18 -0.31 -2.15
CA GLY A 248 19.03 0.50 -2.54
C GLY A 248 18.48 -0.02 -3.85
N ILE A 249 17.21 -0.43 -3.87
CA ILE A 249 16.59 -1.06 -5.02
C ILE A 249 15.32 -0.29 -5.37
N ASP A 250 15.20 0.11 -6.63
CA ASP A 250 13.94 0.49 -7.25
C ASP A 250 13.60 -0.60 -8.25
N THR A 251 12.42 -1.21 -8.09
CA THR A 251 12.03 -2.36 -8.92
C THR A 251 11.66 -1.98 -10.35
N GLY A 252 11.47 -0.70 -10.63
CA GLY A 252 10.78 -0.25 -11.83
C GLY A 252 9.27 -0.42 -11.71
N CYS A 253 8.56 -0.52 -12.80
CA CYS A 253 7.12 -0.79 -12.83
C CYS A 253 6.82 -2.08 -13.61
N VAL A 254 5.84 -2.85 -13.15
CA VAL A 254 5.32 -4.00 -13.89
C VAL A 254 4.41 -3.55 -15.04
N ALA A 255 3.85 -2.35 -14.94
CA ALA A 255 3.07 -1.72 -15.99
C ALA A 255 3.89 -1.44 -17.25
N ASP A 256 3.20 -1.11 -18.34
CA ASP A 256 3.81 -0.59 -19.56
C ASP A 256 3.82 0.94 -19.51
N PRO A 257 5.00 1.60 -19.43
CA PRO A 257 5.11 3.06 -19.34
C PRO A 257 4.47 3.83 -20.50
N TYR A 258 4.33 3.18 -21.65
CA TYR A 258 3.76 3.78 -22.86
C TYR A 258 2.31 3.39 -23.11
N HIS A 259 1.67 2.76 -22.11
CA HIS A 259 0.25 2.46 -22.19
C HIS A 259 -0.60 3.72 -22.01
N LYS A 260 -1.80 3.71 -22.61
CA LYS A 260 -2.79 4.83 -22.55
C LYS A 260 -3.01 5.37 -21.12
N ALA A 261 -2.95 4.50 -20.10
CA ALA A 261 -3.09 4.89 -18.70
C ALA A 261 -2.09 5.97 -18.24
N PHE A 262 -0.93 6.08 -18.91
CA PHE A 262 0.13 7.01 -18.51
C PHE A 262 0.38 8.13 -19.51
N ILE A 263 -0.03 7.98 -20.77
CA ILE A 263 0.25 8.96 -21.82
C ILE A 263 -0.32 10.34 -21.45
N ASP A 264 -1.57 10.39 -21.01
CA ASP A 264 -2.21 11.64 -20.61
C ASP A 264 -1.56 12.27 -19.37
N TYR A 265 -1.06 11.43 -18.44
CA TYR A 265 -0.36 11.89 -17.24
C TYR A 265 1.03 12.43 -17.53
N THR A 266 1.76 11.82 -18.45
CA THR A 266 3.14 12.20 -18.79
C THR A 266 3.21 13.26 -19.87
N GLU A 267 2.08 13.54 -20.53
CA GLU A 267 2.02 14.37 -21.73
C GLU A 267 3.02 13.86 -22.77
N ASP A 268 3.86 14.70 -23.35
CA ASP A 268 4.95 14.32 -24.24
C ASP A 268 6.33 14.36 -23.56
N SER A 269 6.34 14.32 -22.22
CA SER A 269 7.58 14.41 -21.47
C SER A 269 8.33 13.06 -21.46
N PRO A 270 9.66 13.06 -21.68
CA PRO A 270 10.45 11.85 -21.54
C PRO A 270 10.47 11.41 -20.07
N VAL A 271 10.04 10.19 -19.82
CA VAL A 271 10.04 9.61 -18.47
C VAL A 271 11.24 8.68 -18.28
N ASN A 272 11.83 8.70 -17.08
CA ASN A 272 12.87 7.76 -16.69
C ASN A 272 12.24 6.50 -16.08
N TRP A 273 11.28 5.91 -16.78
CA TRP A 273 10.55 4.73 -16.34
C TRP A 273 11.04 3.49 -17.06
N ILE A 274 11.18 2.41 -16.31
CA ILE A 274 11.65 1.12 -16.84
C ILE A 274 10.66 0.05 -16.40
N SER A 275 10.09 -0.66 -17.37
CA SER A 275 9.22 -1.79 -17.11
C SER A 275 10.07 -2.99 -16.66
N GLY A 276 9.77 -3.49 -15.46
CA GLY A 276 10.52 -4.57 -14.83
C GLY A 276 10.11 -4.85 -13.40
N PHE A 277 10.84 -5.75 -12.76
CA PHE A 277 10.67 -6.13 -11.36
C PHE A 277 11.97 -6.73 -10.80
N ALA A 278 11.98 -7.08 -9.50
CA ALA A 278 13.17 -7.59 -8.82
C ALA A 278 12.98 -9.03 -8.34
N VAL A 279 14.09 -9.80 -8.35
CA VAL A 279 14.21 -11.12 -7.74
C VAL A 279 15.27 -11.05 -6.65
N LEU A 280 14.87 -11.26 -5.40
CA LEU A 280 15.73 -11.24 -4.22
C LEU A 280 16.07 -12.67 -3.85
N LYS A 281 17.32 -13.06 -3.98
CA LYS A 281 17.79 -14.40 -3.67
C LYS A 281 18.52 -14.44 -2.33
N PHE A 282 18.18 -15.42 -1.51
CA PHE A 282 18.74 -15.59 -0.18
C PHE A 282 19.53 -16.90 -0.07
N LYS A 283 20.65 -16.84 0.61
CA LYS A 283 21.47 -18.00 0.98
C LYS A 283 21.86 -17.87 2.47
N ASP A 284 21.53 -18.87 3.25
CA ASP A 284 21.76 -18.92 4.70
C ASP A 284 21.27 -17.63 5.41
N GLY A 285 20.08 -17.18 5.04
CA GLY A 285 19.43 -15.98 5.58
C GLY A 285 19.98 -14.66 5.06
N ARG A 286 21.03 -14.64 4.22
CA ARG A 286 21.66 -13.43 3.69
C ARG A 286 21.18 -13.15 2.26
N LEU A 287 20.90 -11.88 1.98
CA LEU A 287 20.58 -11.43 0.63
C LEU A 287 21.82 -11.51 -0.27
N MET A 288 21.70 -12.17 -1.39
CA MET A 288 22.69 -12.14 -2.48
C MET A 288 22.54 -10.84 -3.26
N LEU A 289 23.37 -10.63 -4.30
CA LEU A 289 23.20 -9.50 -5.20
C LEU A 289 21.77 -9.53 -5.78
N PRO A 290 20.98 -8.46 -5.60
CA PRO A 290 19.64 -8.38 -6.17
C PRO A 290 19.65 -8.48 -7.68
N GLU A 291 18.74 -9.28 -8.22
CA GLU A 291 18.59 -9.49 -9.65
C GLU A 291 17.40 -8.66 -10.15
N LEU A 292 17.54 -8.07 -11.34
CA LEU A 292 16.46 -7.35 -11.99
C LEU A 292 15.99 -8.12 -13.23
N VAL A 293 14.68 -8.05 -13.46
CA VAL A 293 14.04 -8.45 -14.71
C VAL A 293 13.63 -7.18 -15.42
N LYS A 294 13.92 -7.05 -16.70
CA LYS A 294 13.66 -5.85 -17.48
C LYS A 294 12.97 -6.20 -18.80
N LYS A 295 11.95 -5.44 -19.18
CA LYS A 295 11.37 -5.55 -20.52
C LYS A 295 12.45 -5.39 -21.60
N TRP A 296 12.54 -6.37 -22.51
CA TRP A 296 13.42 -6.30 -23.68
C TRP A 296 12.65 -5.80 -24.90
N ASP A 297 11.54 -6.44 -25.21
CA ASP A 297 10.58 -6.04 -26.24
C ASP A 297 9.14 -6.40 -25.79
N ASP A 298 8.16 -6.30 -26.68
CA ASP A 298 6.76 -6.55 -26.33
C ASP A 298 6.42 -8.02 -26.01
N ASN A 299 7.33 -8.95 -26.28
CA ASN A 299 7.15 -10.39 -26.06
C ASN A 299 8.26 -11.04 -25.24
N SER A 300 9.21 -10.25 -24.73
CA SER A 300 10.34 -10.81 -24.01
C SER A 300 10.91 -9.89 -22.95
N VAL A 301 11.60 -10.50 -21.98
CA VAL A 301 12.31 -9.83 -20.90
C VAL A 301 13.75 -10.30 -20.84
N GLU A 302 14.64 -9.44 -20.39
CA GLU A 302 16.01 -9.78 -20.02
C GLU A 302 16.06 -10.23 -18.55
N PHE A 303 16.64 -11.38 -18.30
CA PHE A 303 16.91 -11.88 -16.97
C PHE A 303 18.15 -12.80 -16.96
N ARG A 304 19.11 -12.50 -16.09
CA ARG A 304 20.38 -13.26 -15.94
C ARG A 304 21.20 -13.36 -17.21
N GLY A 305 21.16 -12.34 -18.07
CA GLY A 305 21.89 -12.33 -19.34
C GLY A 305 21.22 -13.15 -20.45
N GLU A 306 19.99 -13.59 -20.24
CA GLU A 306 19.20 -14.31 -21.23
C GLU A 306 17.94 -13.52 -21.60
N ILE A 307 17.48 -13.68 -22.83
CA ILE A 307 16.21 -13.15 -23.31
C ILE A 307 15.15 -14.24 -23.22
N ILE A 308 14.17 -14.02 -22.35
CA ILE A 308 13.09 -14.96 -22.06
C ILE A 308 11.83 -14.48 -22.76
N LYS A 309 11.26 -15.31 -23.63
CA LYS A 309 9.94 -15.05 -24.25
C LYS A 309 8.81 -15.33 -23.28
N VAL A 310 7.80 -14.44 -23.27
CA VAL A 310 6.65 -14.49 -22.33
C VAL A 310 5.33 -14.15 -23.00
#